data_39565df400f62fe7c4c68fc1485e1d8c
#
_entry.id   39565df400f62fe7c4c68fc1485e1d8c
#
_cell.length_a   1.000
_cell.length_b   1.000
_cell.length_c   1.000
_cell.angle_alpha   90.00
_cell.angle_beta   90.00
_cell.angle_gamma   90.00
#
_symmetry.space_group_name_H-M   'P 1'
#
loop_
_entity.id
_entity.type
_entity.pdbx_description
1 polymer ?
#
loop_
_entity_poly.entity_id
_entity_poly.type
_entity_poly.pdbx_seq_one_letter_code
_entity_poly.pdbx_strand_id
1 'polypeptide(L)'
;MAFIGMRHVVAAPVSAHTPGSEPTYGTGFDVGMAIAGNLTINRNSNPLYADDVIAEDDNGITGMELELGVDDLTDEVEADMGIAEKVTTGSGTSEVTTYYDTDKPSKDLGIGYLRVRRKSGVTYFQGIWIYKSKFSKNSENAQTKGETIEWQTPTVNGRCAGLSVDGTGTLKFRKRRTFTSETDCADWLDGLAGISRT
;
A
#
# COMPACT_ATOMS: atom_id res chain seq x y z
N MET A 1 1.78 21.49 -10.63
CA MET A 1 0.88 20.99 -9.56
C MET A 1 1.74 20.23 -8.57
N ALA A 2 1.80 20.64 -7.32
CA ALA A 2 2.65 20.03 -6.30
C ALA A 2 1.82 19.14 -5.36
N PHE A 3 2.45 18.08 -4.86
CA PHE A 3 1.93 17.28 -3.74
C PHE A 3 2.46 17.89 -2.45
N ILE A 4 1.60 18.01 -1.43
CA ILE A 4 1.93 18.65 -0.16
C ILE A 4 1.70 17.75 1.06
N GLY A 5 1.33 16.49 0.85
CA GLY A 5 1.16 15.53 1.94
C GLY A 5 0.56 14.22 1.49
N MET A 6 0.73 13.22 2.35
CA MET A 6 0.13 11.89 2.29
C MET A 6 -0.55 11.61 3.62
N ARG A 7 -1.72 10.98 3.59
CA ARG A 7 -2.53 10.67 4.78
C ARG A 7 -3.39 9.44 4.53
N HIS A 8 -4.04 8.96 5.58
CA HIS A 8 -5.09 7.96 5.54
C HIS A 8 -4.65 6.70 4.80
N VAL A 9 -3.73 5.96 5.42
CA VAL A 9 -3.21 4.72 4.86
C VAL A 9 -4.04 3.55 5.37
N VAL A 10 -4.76 2.90 4.46
CA VAL A 10 -5.62 1.76 4.76
C VAL A 10 -5.25 0.57 3.90
N ALA A 11 -5.38 -0.64 4.44
CA ALA A 11 -5.14 -1.87 3.71
C ALA A 11 -6.26 -2.88 3.95
N ALA A 12 -6.40 -3.82 3.03
CA ALA A 12 -7.34 -4.93 3.18
C ALA A 12 -6.80 -6.18 2.48
N PRO A 13 -6.93 -7.37 3.10
CA PRO A 13 -6.50 -8.62 2.48
C PRO A 13 -7.35 -8.92 1.24
N VAL A 14 -6.69 -9.35 0.17
CA VAL A 14 -7.38 -9.82 -1.04
C VAL A 14 -8.01 -11.18 -0.72
N SER A 15 -9.35 -11.23 -0.72
CA SER A 15 -10.10 -12.47 -0.44
C SER A 15 -10.30 -13.32 -1.69
N ALA A 16 -10.55 -12.69 -2.84
CA ALA A 16 -10.68 -13.39 -4.11
C ALA A 16 -10.39 -12.45 -5.29
N HIS A 17 -9.93 -13.02 -6.40
CA HIS A 17 -9.80 -12.33 -7.67
C HIS A 17 -10.11 -13.29 -8.82
N THR A 18 -11.03 -12.86 -9.68
CA THR A 18 -11.32 -13.53 -10.94
C THR A 18 -10.84 -12.62 -12.08
N PRO A 19 -10.02 -13.12 -13.03
CA PRO A 19 -9.61 -12.33 -14.17
C PRO A 19 -10.80 -11.70 -14.90
N GLY A 20 -10.73 -10.39 -15.16
CA GLY A 20 -11.81 -9.65 -15.80
C GLY A 20 -12.75 -8.93 -14.81
N SER A 21 -12.53 -9.04 -13.51
CA SER A 21 -13.26 -8.31 -12.47
C SER A 21 -12.32 -7.67 -11.45
N GLU A 22 -12.80 -6.66 -10.74
CA GLU A 22 -12.04 -6.11 -9.61
C GLU A 22 -11.92 -7.17 -8.50
N PRO A 23 -10.78 -7.22 -7.76
CA PRO A 23 -10.63 -8.12 -6.63
C PRO A 23 -11.61 -7.76 -5.52
N THR A 24 -12.04 -8.76 -4.77
CA THR A 24 -12.77 -8.58 -3.52
C THR A 24 -11.80 -8.58 -2.35
N TYR A 25 -12.11 -7.78 -1.34
CA TYR A 25 -11.28 -7.61 -0.16
C TYR A 25 -12.02 -8.11 1.08
N GLY A 26 -11.25 -8.58 2.05
CA GLY A 26 -11.74 -8.88 3.40
C GLY A 26 -11.89 -7.61 4.24
N THR A 27 -12.00 -7.77 5.56
CA THR A 27 -12.02 -6.64 6.50
C THR A 27 -10.72 -5.88 6.46
N GLY A 28 -10.80 -4.59 6.17
CA GLY A 28 -9.66 -3.70 6.13
C GLY A 28 -9.25 -3.19 7.50
N PHE A 29 -8.07 -2.60 7.54
CA PHE A 29 -7.45 -2.02 8.72
C PHE A 29 -6.64 -0.78 8.38
N ASP A 30 -6.42 0.07 9.38
CA ASP A 30 -5.50 1.21 9.30
C ASP A 30 -4.05 0.70 9.45
N VAL A 31 -3.17 1.16 8.56
CA VAL A 31 -1.75 0.75 8.61
C VAL A 31 -0.95 1.61 9.59
N GLY A 32 -1.34 2.87 9.76
CA GLY A 32 -0.69 3.86 10.61
C GLY A 32 -0.73 5.25 10.00
N MET A 33 -0.24 6.25 10.73
CA MET A 33 -0.15 7.61 10.20
C MET A 33 1.04 7.71 9.23
N ALA A 34 0.78 8.17 8.01
CA ALA A 34 1.81 8.27 6.98
C ALA A 34 2.86 9.34 7.30
N ILE A 35 4.12 8.94 7.30
CA ILE A 35 5.28 9.86 7.34
C ILE A 35 5.81 10.07 5.93
N ALA A 36 5.99 8.99 5.18
CA ALA A 36 6.52 9.03 3.82
C ALA A 36 5.88 7.91 2.97
N GLY A 37 5.81 8.16 1.67
CA GLY A 37 5.40 7.14 0.71
C GLY A 37 6.05 7.39 -0.64
N ASN A 38 6.84 6.44 -1.09
CA ASN A 38 7.49 6.48 -2.38
C ASN A 38 6.99 5.34 -3.26
N LEU A 39 6.35 5.68 -4.38
CA LEU A 39 5.85 4.70 -5.34
C LEU A 39 6.71 4.74 -6.60
N THR A 40 7.51 3.70 -6.78
CA THR A 40 8.32 3.46 -7.97
C THR A 40 7.53 2.66 -8.99
N ILE A 41 7.59 3.10 -10.26
CA ILE A 41 6.92 2.43 -11.38
C ILE A 41 8.01 1.84 -12.28
N ASN A 42 8.11 0.53 -12.29
CA ASN A 42 9.09 -0.18 -13.11
C ASN A 42 8.50 -0.38 -14.51
N ARG A 43 9.28 -0.01 -15.54
CA ARG A 43 8.90 -0.14 -16.94
C ARG A 43 9.92 -0.97 -17.68
N ASN A 44 9.45 -1.75 -18.62
CA ASN A 44 10.32 -2.34 -19.62
C ASN A 44 10.58 -1.27 -20.71
N SER A 45 11.81 -1.20 -21.21
CA SER A 45 12.14 -0.47 -22.42
C SER A 45 12.94 -1.44 -23.30
N ASN A 46 12.35 -1.80 -24.42
CA ASN A 46 12.95 -2.74 -25.37
C ASN A 46 12.85 -2.13 -26.78
N PRO A 47 13.73 -1.12 -27.09
CA PRO A 47 13.67 -0.41 -28.35
C PRO A 47 14.12 -1.30 -29.52
N LEU A 48 13.33 -1.32 -30.58
CA LEU A 48 13.71 -1.85 -31.88
C LEU A 48 14.37 -0.73 -32.68
N TYR A 49 15.60 -0.94 -33.11
CA TYR A 49 16.33 -0.01 -33.98
C TYR A 49 16.21 -0.44 -35.44
N ALA A 50 15.88 0.51 -36.31
CA ALA A 50 15.94 0.38 -37.75
C ALA A 50 16.55 1.66 -38.33
N ASP A 51 17.49 1.53 -39.29
CA ASP A 51 18.23 2.62 -39.92
C ASP A 51 18.86 3.63 -38.92
N ASP A 52 19.47 3.09 -37.83
CA ASP A 52 20.12 3.85 -36.75
C ASP A 52 19.18 4.73 -35.89
N VAL A 53 17.86 4.57 -36.02
CA VAL A 53 16.84 5.23 -35.21
C VAL A 53 15.95 4.25 -34.49
N ILE A 54 15.35 4.67 -33.38
CA ILE A 54 14.35 3.85 -32.67
C ILE A 54 13.08 3.82 -33.53
N ALA A 55 12.77 2.63 -34.05
CA ALA A 55 11.56 2.40 -34.86
C ALA A 55 10.34 2.07 -33.98
N GLU A 56 10.54 1.30 -32.91
CA GLU A 56 9.51 0.96 -31.92
C GLU A 56 10.13 0.81 -30.53
N ASP A 57 9.37 1.15 -29.48
CA ASP A 57 9.74 0.92 -28.07
C ASP A 57 8.54 0.34 -27.30
N ASP A 58 8.70 -0.87 -26.74
CA ASP A 58 7.72 -1.47 -25.82
C ASP A 58 8.01 -0.92 -24.42
N ASN A 59 7.25 0.08 -24.00
CA ASN A 59 7.39 0.77 -22.72
C ASN A 59 6.24 0.40 -21.75
N GLY A 60 6.01 -0.89 -21.57
CA GLY A 60 5.00 -1.41 -20.64
C GLY A 60 5.40 -1.28 -19.17
N ILE A 61 4.42 -1.19 -18.26
CA ILE A 61 4.65 -1.28 -16.83
C ILE A 61 4.83 -2.75 -16.47
N THR A 62 5.98 -3.10 -15.88
CA THR A 62 6.31 -4.48 -15.45
C THR A 62 5.99 -4.72 -13.99
N GLY A 63 5.96 -3.67 -13.18
CA GLY A 63 5.66 -3.75 -11.75
C GLY A 63 5.64 -2.38 -11.10
N MET A 64 5.24 -2.35 -9.83
CA MET A 64 5.35 -1.17 -8.99
C MET A 64 5.87 -1.58 -7.62
N GLU A 65 6.61 -0.69 -6.97
CA GLU A 65 7.11 -0.85 -5.62
C GLU A 65 6.68 0.34 -4.79
N LEU A 66 6.09 0.07 -3.63
CA LEU A 66 5.66 1.08 -2.66
C LEU A 66 6.51 0.96 -1.40
N GLU A 67 7.33 1.97 -1.15
CA GLU A 67 7.98 2.16 0.13
C GLU A 67 7.10 3.06 0.98
N LEU A 68 6.73 2.59 2.17
CA LEU A 68 5.82 3.26 3.08
C LEU A 68 6.45 3.38 4.45
N GLY A 69 6.69 4.61 4.89
CA GLY A 69 7.05 4.96 6.26
C GLY A 69 5.82 5.41 7.04
N VAL A 70 5.62 4.83 8.21
CA VAL A 70 4.53 5.16 9.12
C VAL A 70 5.09 5.57 10.50
N ASP A 71 4.28 6.22 11.30
CA ASP A 71 4.66 6.66 12.65
C ASP A 71 4.85 5.49 13.60
N ASP A 72 4.00 4.49 13.49
CA ASP A 72 4.04 3.25 14.26
C ASP A 72 3.54 2.08 13.41
N LEU A 73 4.11 0.92 13.62
CA LEU A 73 3.69 -0.33 13.01
C LEU A 73 3.54 -1.34 14.13
N THR A 74 2.32 -1.49 14.63
CA THR A 74 2.06 -2.40 15.73
C THR A 74 2.17 -3.85 15.29
N ASP A 75 2.52 -4.74 16.22
CA ASP A 75 2.60 -6.20 15.97
C ASP A 75 1.30 -6.74 15.35
N GLU A 76 0.15 -6.16 15.71
CA GLU A 76 -1.15 -6.56 15.16
C GLU A 76 -1.27 -6.18 13.68
N VAL A 77 -0.86 -4.98 13.30
CA VAL A 77 -0.81 -4.54 11.90
C VAL A 77 0.18 -5.38 11.10
N GLU A 78 1.35 -5.72 11.66
CA GLU A 78 2.30 -6.63 11.01
C GLU A 78 1.68 -8.00 10.75
N ALA A 79 0.92 -8.54 11.71
CA ALA A 79 0.21 -9.80 11.54
C ALA A 79 -0.94 -9.71 10.53
N ASP A 80 -1.66 -8.59 10.48
CA ASP A 80 -2.70 -8.35 9.49
C ASP A 80 -2.12 -8.20 8.08
N MET A 81 -0.96 -7.57 7.94
CA MET A 81 -0.19 -7.53 6.70
C MET A 81 0.41 -8.89 6.33
N GLY A 82 0.49 -9.83 7.28
CA GLY A 82 1.12 -11.14 7.09
C GLY A 82 2.64 -11.09 7.11
N ILE A 83 3.22 -10.05 7.69
CA ILE A 83 4.66 -9.94 7.95
C ILE A 83 5.01 -10.79 9.18
N ALA A 84 4.16 -10.76 10.20
CA ALA A 84 4.26 -11.60 11.41
C ALA A 84 3.11 -12.61 11.51
N GLU A 85 3.30 -13.67 12.28
CA GLU A 85 2.27 -14.65 12.64
C GLU A 85 1.80 -14.42 14.09
N LYS A 86 0.49 -14.14 14.25
CA LYS A 86 -0.14 -13.98 15.57
C LYS A 86 -0.57 -15.33 16.10
N VAL A 87 -0.08 -15.72 17.27
CA VAL A 87 -0.47 -16.95 17.97
C VAL A 87 -1.00 -16.59 19.35
N THR A 88 -2.25 -16.94 19.61
CA THR A 88 -2.90 -16.74 20.90
C THR A 88 -3.03 -18.07 21.62
N THR A 89 -2.55 -18.16 22.84
CA THR A 89 -2.60 -19.35 23.70
C THR A 89 -3.28 -19.02 25.03
N GLY A 90 -3.93 -20.03 25.63
CA GLY A 90 -4.70 -19.84 26.87
C GLY A 90 -6.14 -19.43 26.60
N SER A 91 -6.85 -19.06 27.66
CA SER A 91 -8.24 -18.57 27.58
C SER A 91 -8.57 -17.66 28.76
N GLY A 92 -9.47 -16.72 28.55
CA GLY A 92 -9.90 -15.76 29.56
C GLY A 92 -8.75 -14.89 30.06
N THR A 93 -8.60 -14.78 31.40
CA THR A 93 -7.56 -13.93 32.02
C THR A 93 -6.12 -14.46 31.87
N SER A 94 -5.96 -15.68 31.33
CA SER A 94 -4.66 -16.31 31.05
C SER A 94 -4.34 -16.35 29.56
N GLU A 95 -5.03 -15.58 28.77
CA GLU A 95 -4.76 -15.45 27.33
C GLU A 95 -3.46 -14.66 27.10
N VAL A 96 -2.56 -15.26 26.31
CA VAL A 96 -1.28 -14.63 25.90
C VAL A 96 -1.20 -14.65 24.39
N THR A 97 -0.97 -13.49 23.81
CA THR A 97 -0.72 -13.34 22.38
C THR A 97 0.78 -13.14 22.14
N THR A 98 1.32 -13.90 21.22
CA THR A 98 2.73 -13.84 20.81
C THR A 98 2.80 -13.68 19.29
N TYR A 99 3.72 -12.86 18.81
CA TYR A 99 3.95 -12.64 17.40
C TYR A 99 5.30 -13.26 17.00
N TYR A 100 5.32 -13.90 15.84
CA TYR A 100 6.49 -14.61 15.33
C TYR A 100 6.81 -14.13 13.92
N ASP A 101 8.08 -13.84 13.67
CA ASP A 101 8.58 -13.72 12.30
C ASP A 101 8.67 -15.13 11.70
N THR A 102 8.11 -15.29 10.51
CA THR A 102 8.06 -16.58 9.83
C THR A 102 8.58 -16.49 8.40
N ASP A 103 8.94 -17.64 7.83
CA ASP A 103 9.31 -17.79 6.42
C ASP A 103 8.11 -17.83 5.47
N LYS A 104 6.89 -17.70 6.01
CA LYS A 104 5.67 -17.68 5.21
C LYS A 104 5.61 -16.41 4.35
N PRO A 105 5.16 -16.51 3.09
CA PRO A 105 4.97 -15.34 2.26
C PRO A 105 3.88 -14.44 2.86
N SER A 106 4.11 -13.12 2.86
CA SER A 106 3.13 -12.14 3.32
C SER A 106 1.82 -12.22 2.53
N LYS A 107 0.74 -11.73 3.13
CA LYS A 107 -0.60 -11.74 2.52
C LYS A 107 -0.64 -10.85 1.26
N ASP A 108 -1.50 -11.22 0.32
CA ASP A 108 -1.86 -10.33 -0.77
C ASP A 108 -2.82 -9.25 -0.24
N LEU A 109 -2.43 -7.99 -0.36
CA LEU A 109 -3.17 -6.85 0.17
C LEU A 109 -3.53 -5.84 -0.92
N GLY A 110 -4.75 -5.32 -0.89
CA GLY A 110 -5.05 -4.02 -1.45
C GLY A 110 -4.60 -2.94 -0.47
N ILE A 111 -4.00 -1.86 -0.97
CA ILE A 111 -3.59 -0.74 -0.13
C ILE A 111 -4.01 0.58 -0.75
N GLY A 112 -4.54 1.45 0.09
CA GLY A 112 -4.99 2.78 -0.27
C GLY A 112 -4.34 3.87 0.56
N TYR A 113 -4.16 5.02 -0.07
CA TYR A 113 -3.72 6.23 0.62
C TYR A 113 -4.20 7.48 -0.11
N LEU A 114 -4.30 8.57 0.64
CA LEU A 114 -4.72 9.88 0.18
C LEU A 114 -3.49 10.78 -0.02
N ARG A 115 -3.40 11.46 -1.17
CA ARG A 115 -2.42 12.52 -1.42
C ARG A 115 -3.10 13.87 -1.54
N VAL A 116 -2.55 14.86 -0.86
CA VAL A 116 -3.02 16.25 -0.96
C VAL A 116 -2.28 16.96 -2.10
N ARG A 117 -3.03 17.61 -2.96
CA ARG A 117 -2.53 18.34 -4.14
C ARG A 117 -3.03 19.79 -4.10
N ARG A 118 -2.19 20.73 -4.51
CA ARG A 118 -2.59 22.14 -4.63
C ARG A 118 -2.36 22.67 -6.03
N LYS A 119 -3.37 23.36 -6.59
CA LYS A 119 -3.28 24.02 -7.88
C LYS A 119 -4.04 25.35 -7.83
N SER A 120 -3.37 26.45 -8.19
CA SER A 120 -3.97 27.79 -8.27
C SER A 120 -4.77 28.16 -7.00
N GLY A 121 -4.22 27.89 -5.80
CA GLY A 121 -4.87 28.17 -4.53
C GLY A 121 -5.92 27.14 -4.08
N VAL A 122 -6.36 26.25 -4.95
CA VAL A 122 -7.35 25.21 -4.63
C VAL A 122 -6.67 23.92 -4.20
N THR A 123 -7.16 23.32 -3.12
CA THR A 123 -6.71 22.03 -2.61
C THR A 123 -7.59 20.92 -3.17
N TYR A 124 -6.96 19.85 -3.62
CA TYR A 124 -7.60 18.63 -4.11
C TYR A 124 -7.04 17.44 -3.35
N PHE A 125 -7.85 16.42 -3.17
CA PHE A 125 -7.51 15.18 -2.51
C PHE A 125 -7.55 14.04 -3.53
N GLN A 126 -6.43 13.34 -3.70
CA GLN A 126 -6.35 12.22 -4.62
C GLN A 126 -6.23 10.92 -3.85
N GLY A 127 -7.27 10.13 -3.88
CA GLY A 127 -7.23 8.74 -3.42
C GLY A 127 -6.52 7.86 -4.44
N ILE A 128 -5.65 7.01 -3.95
CA ILE A 128 -4.92 6.01 -4.73
C ILE A 128 -5.19 4.66 -4.07
N TRP A 129 -5.65 3.70 -4.86
CA TRP A 129 -5.85 2.32 -4.43
C TRP A 129 -5.04 1.40 -5.32
N ILE A 130 -4.10 0.65 -4.73
CA ILE A 130 -3.29 -0.37 -5.38
C ILE A 130 -4.00 -1.70 -5.18
N TYR A 131 -4.28 -2.42 -6.27
CA TYR A 131 -5.13 -3.59 -6.24
C TYR A 131 -4.55 -4.79 -5.51
N LYS A 132 -3.24 -5.01 -5.67
CA LYS A 132 -2.57 -6.17 -5.08
C LYS A 132 -1.12 -5.84 -4.78
N SER A 133 -0.72 -6.05 -3.54
CA SER A 133 0.66 -5.86 -3.08
C SER A 133 1.01 -6.88 -2.00
N LYS A 134 2.30 -7.19 -1.89
CA LYS A 134 2.88 -7.96 -0.78
C LYS A 134 3.92 -7.12 -0.10
N PHE A 135 3.85 -7.04 1.22
CA PHE A 135 4.74 -6.23 2.02
C PHE A 135 5.77 -7.07 2.75
N SER A 136 6.93 -6.47 2.96
CA SER A 136 8.01 -6.99 3.80
C SER A 136 8.61 -5.86 4.62
N LYS A 137 9.05 -6.17 5.83
CA LYS A 137 9.86 -5.31 6.69
C LYS A 137 11.30 -5.82 6.58
N ASN A 138 12.17 -5.04 5.99
CA ASN A 138 13.53 -5.49 5.68
C ASN A 138 14.56 -5.04 6.72
N SER A 139 14.20 -4.10 7.59
CA SER A 139 15.07 -3.58 8.64
C SER A 139 14.25 -3.04 9.80
N GLU A 140 14.80 -3.19 10.99
CA GLU A 140 14.30 -2.59 12.21
C GLU A 140 15.46 -1.86 12.89
N ASN A 141 15.25 -0.59 13.18
CA ASN A 141 16.25 0.25 13.84
C ASN A 141 15.81 0.54 15.27
N ALA A 142 16.70 0.26 16.22
CA ALA A 142 16.51 0.62 17.61
C ALA A 142 17.74 1.39 18.10
N GLN A 143 17.51 2.55 18.70
CA GLN A 143 18.57 3.35 19.33
C GLN A 143 18.25 3.63 20.79
N THR A 144 19.28 3.64 21.63
CA THR A 144 19.13 4.06 23.01
C THR A 144 18.90 5.57 23.08
N LYS A 145 18.05 6.00 24.04
CA LYS A 145 17.79 7.39 24.30
C LYS A 145 19.10 8.10 24.72
N GLY A 146 19.53 9.08 23.93
CA GLY A 146 20.60 10.02 24.25
C GLY A 146 20.07 11.30 24.91
N GLU A 147 20.86 12.37 24.89
CA GLU A 147 20.43 13.70 25.36
C GLU A 147 19.29 14.27 24.50
N THR A 148 19.26 13.95 23.20
CA THR A 148 18.19 14.24 22.24
C THR A 148 17.42 12.96 21.91
N ILE A 149 16.09 13.09 21.76
CA ILE A 149 15.23 11.99 21.31
C ILE A 149 15.26 11.97 19.77
N GLU A 150 15.78 10.89 19.19
CA GLU A 150 15.66 10.63 17.76
C GLU A 150 14.57 9.57 17.55
N TRP A 151 13.50 9.96 16.87
CA TRP A 151 12.39 9.08 16.57
C TRP A 151 12.80 8.09 15.47
N GLN A 152 12.67 6.80 15.77
CA GLN A 152 12.85 5.72 14.79
C GLN A 152 11.48 5.32 14.25
N THR A 153 11.28 5.48 12.95
CA THR A 153 10.00 5.20 12.30
C THR A 153 10.12 3.99 11.39
N PRO A 154 9.18 3.04 11.49
CA PRO A 154 9.22 1.83 10.68
C PRO A 154 8.94 2.13 9.20
N THR A 155 9.57 1.35 8.34
CA THR A 155 9.37 1.40 6.90
C THR A 155 9.10 -0.01 6.37
N VAL A 156 8.05 -0.13 5.58
CA VAL A 156 7.68 -1.38 4.89
C VAL A 156 7.79 -1.20 3.38
N ASN A 157 8.24 -2.26 2.70
CA ASN A 157 8.40 -2.30 1.27
C ASN A 157 7.38 -3.23 0.64
N GLY A 158 6.55 -2.70 -0.25
CA GLY A 158 5.50 -3.42 -0.95
C GLY A 158 5.81 -3.62 -2.41
N ARG A 159 5.75 -4.88 -2.88
CA ARG A 159 5.75 -5.20 -4.31
C ARG A 159 4.33 -5.30 -4.81
N CYS A 160 4.00 -4.52 -5.85
CA CYS A 160 2.66 -4.40 -6.38
C CYS A 160 2.55 -5.12 -7.72
N ALA A 161 1.57 -6.01 -7.82
CA ALA A 161 1.28 -6.77 -9.03
C ALA A 161 0.11 -6.17 -9.81
N GLY A 162 0.16 -6.26 -11.12
CA GLY A 162 -0.95 -5.89 -11.99
C GLY A 162 -2.00 -7.00 -12.04
N LEU A 163 -3.27 -6.62 -12.10
CA LEU A 163 -4.42 -7.51 -12.22
C LEU A 163 -5.24 -7.16 -13.46
N SER A 164 -5.82 -8.18 -14.11
CA SER A 164 -6.85 -7.99 -15.12
C SER A 164 -8.19 -7.73 -14.42
N VAL A 165 -8.63 -6.47 -14.38
CA VAL A 165 -9.80 -6.06 -13.58
C VAL A 165 -11.04 -5.72 -14.41
N ASP A 166 -10.94 -5.71 -15.75
CA ASP A 166 -12.03 -5.28 -16.64
C ASP A 166 -12.21 -6.15 -17.89
N GLY A 167 -11.59 -7.31 -17.94
CA GLY A 167 -11.72 -8.25 -19.07
C GLY A 167 -11.02 -7.81 -20.38
N THR A 168 -10.34 -6.65 -20.40
CA THR A 168 -9.63 -6.17 -21.61
C THR A 168 -8.30 -6.87 -21.84
N GLY A 169 -7.86 -7.73 -20.91
CA GLY A 169 -6.54 -8.37 -20.94
C GLY A 169 -5.40 -7.46 -20.49
N THR A 170 -5.63 -6.17 -20.34
CA THR A 170 -4.64 -5.21 -19.88
C THR A 170 -4.49 -5.28 -18.35
N LEU A 171 -3.25 -5.38 -17.87
CA LEU A 171 -2.98 -5.38 -16.43
C LEU A 171 -3.09 -3.97 -15.87
N LYS A 172 -3.88 -3.83 -14.81
CA LYS A 172 -4.02 -2.59 -14.04
C LYS A 172 -3.44 -2.79 -12.64
N PHE A 173 -2.59 -1.85 -12.24
CA PHE A 173 -1.88 -1.91 -10.95
C PHE A 173 -2.59 -1.11 -9.87
N ARG A 174 -3.20 0.01 -10.26
CA ARG A 174 -3.87 0.93 -9.33
C ARG A 174 -5.01 1.67 -9.99
N LYS A 175 -5.97 2.10 -9.17
CA LYS A 175 -6.96 3.11 -9.54
C LYS A 175 -6.74 4.40 -8.76
N ARG A 176 -7.16 5.52 -9.33
CA ARG A 176 -7.01 6.85 -8.73
C ARG A 176 -8.27 7.66 -8.96
N ARG A 177 -8.71 8.37 -7.92
CA ARG A 177 -9.82 9.30 -8.01
C ARG A 177 -9.47 10.60 -7.31
N THR A 178 -9.91 11.74 -7.86
CA THR A 178 -9.65 13.07 -7.30
C THR A 178 -10.95 13.64 -6.76
N PHE A 179 -10.87 14.22 -5.56
CA PHE A 179 -11.98 14.79 -4.81
C PHE A 179 -11.64 16.23 -4.43
N THR A 180 -12.68 17.02 -4.13
CA THR A 180 -12.56 18.36 -3.55
C THR A 180 -12.69 18.34 -2.03
N SER A 181 -13.24 17.27 -1.46
CA SER A 181 -13.36 17.01 -0.02
C SER A 181 -12.38 15.93 0.42
N GLU A 182 -11.73 16.12 1.58
CA GLU A 182 -10.87 15.12 2.20
C GLU A 182 -11.68 13.93 2.71
N THR A 183 -12.81 14.22 3.34
CA THR A 183 -13.74 13.19 3.87
C THR A 183 -14.23 12.26 2.76
N ASP A 184 -14.73 12.81 1.64
CA ASP A 184 -15.22 11.98 0.53
C ASP A 184 -14.08 11.09 -0.06
N CYS A 185 -12.85 11.58 -0.02
CA CYS A 185 -11.69 10.82 -0.47
C CYS A 185 -11.35 9.68 0.50
N ALA A 186 -11.40 9.95 1.81
CA ALA A 186 -11.20 8.96 2.85
C ALA A 186 -12.30 7.90 2.82
N ASP A 187 -13.57 8.31 2.77
CA ASP A 187 -14.73 7.41 2.68
C ASP A 187 -14.65 6.48 1.46
N TRP A 188 -14.17 7.02 0.33
CA TRP A 188 -13.94 6.19 -0.86
C TRP A 188 -12.86 5.13 -0.65
N LEU A 189 -11.77 5.44 0.05
CA LEU A 189 -10.71 4.48 0.40
C LEU A 189 -11.20 3.45 1.41
N ASP A 190 -11.90 3.90 2.47
CA ASP A 190 -12.49 3.03 3.48
C ASP A 190 -13.52 2.08 2.88
N GLY A 191 -14.37 2.57 1.96
CA GLY A 191 -15.31 1.72 1.23
C GLY A 191 -14.64 0.65 0.38
N LEU A 192 -13.46 0.92 -0.19
CA LEU A 192 -12.67 -0.08 -0.91
C LEU A 192 -12.00 -1.09 0.03
N ALA A 193 -11.56 -0.63 1.19
CA ALA A 193 -10.97 -1.46 2.22
C ALA A 193 -12.01 -2.26 3.03
N GLY A 194 -13.30 -1.96 2.89
CA GLY A 194 -14.34 -2.58 3.72
C GLY A 194 -14.30 -2.12 5.18
N ILE A 195 -13.84 -0.89 5.42
CA ILE A 195 -13.79 -0.26 6.75
C ILE A 195 -15.06 0.58 6.93
N SER A 196 -15.78 0.35 8.03
CA SER A 196 -16.92 1.20 8.46
C SER A 196 -16.48 2.06 9.62
N ARG A 197 -16.41 3.37 9.42
CA ARG A 197 -16.16 4.33 10.51
C ARG A 197 -17.52 4.84 11.01
N THR A 198 -17.83 4.49 12.24
CA THR A 198 -19.02 4.99 12.97
C THR A 198 -18.72 6.33 13.65
#